data_3824da207a0ee8a5f9c460883eeddead
#
_entry.id   3824da207a0ee8a5f9c460883eeddead
#
_cell.length_a   1.000
_cell.length_b   1.000
_cell.length_c   1.000
_cell.angle_alpha   90.00
_cell.angle_beta   90.00
_cell.angle_gamma   90.00
#
_symmetry.space_group_name_H-M   'P 1'
#
loop_
_entity.id
_entity.type
_entity.pdbx_description
1 polymer ?
#
loop_
_entity_poly.entity_id
_entity_poly.type
_entity_poly.pdbx_seq_one_letter_code
_entity_poly.pdbx_strand_id
1 'polypeptide(L)'
;MSVERGFHVAARAQGFASLSDAELYQAFDAGYDYDVYPYFRDYLEGRISLTQYADRLDAQEWLYPDNYVKLRFLENHDRARAAHILPDEKMRRNWTAFLFFQRGLTLVYNGQEADCTHVPSLFDKDPINWNTGRDQSAFLAHLAKLKRDPIFAEGSYTLTALPHDVLLAVYEKDGRRMAGLFSLRGESALVRFPAPNGVYRNCIDGSPVEIYEEQLAIGGEPIVLSL
;
A
#
# COMPACT_ATOMS: atom_id res chain seq x y z
N MET A 1 -14.67 -1.94 12.68
CA MET A 1 -15.31 -1.96 11.34
C MET A 1 -15.17 -0.56 10.77
N SER A 2 -14.64 -0.39 9.59
CA SER A 2 -14.55 0.90 8.90
C SER A 2 -15.60 0.92 7.80
N VAL A 3 -16.11 2.11 7.43
CA VAL A 3 -17.09 2.26 6.35
C VAL A 3 -16.63 3.35 5.38
N GLU A 4 -16.95 3.18 4.12
CA GLU A 4 -16.72 4.22 3.12
C GLU A 4 -17.49 5.49 3.48
N ARG A 5 -16.83 6.63 3.30
CA ARG A 5 -17.43 7.95 3.59
C ARG A 5 -18.81 8.13 2.93
N GLY A 6 -18.95 7.68 1.67
CA GLY A 6 -20.22 7.78 0.95
C GLY A 6 -21.35 7.02 1.63
N PHE A 7 -21.08 5.81 2.10
CA PHE A 7 -22.05 5.02 2.86
C PHE A 7 -22.42 5.69 4.18
N HIS A 8 -21.42 6.18 4.94
CA HIS A 8 -21.63 6.87 6.20
C HIS A 8 -22.52 8.12 6.04
N VAL A 9 -22.22 8.94 5.04
CA VAL A 9 -23.02 10.15 4.72
C VAL A 9 -24.44 9.77 4.33
N ALA A 10 -24.62 8.78 3.46
CA ALA A 10 -25.94 8.33 3.01
C ALA A 10 -26.77 7.74 4.15
N ALA A 11 -26.19 6.94 5.02
CA ALA A 11 -26.86 6.36 6.17
C ALA A 11 -27.35 7.46 7.14
N ARG A 12 -26.51 8.44 7.48
CA ARG A 12 -26.90 9.57 8.34
C ARG A 12 -27.98 10.44 7.70
N ALA A 13 -27.92 10.70 6.40
CA ALA A 13 -28.94 11.44 5.68
C ALA A 13 -30.32 10.77 5.72
N GLN A 14 -30.36 9.43 5.86
CA GLN A 14 -31.58 8.64 6.00
C GLN A 14 -32.00 8.43 7.47
N GLY A 15 -31.31 9.05 8.42
CA GLY A 15 -31.61 8.94 9.86
C GLY A 15 -31.07 7.66 10.52
N PHE A 16 -30.21 6.89 9.86
CA PHE A 16 -29.57 5.73 10.46
C PHE A 16 -28.33 6.12 11.25
N ALA A 17 -28.11 5.44 12.38
CA ALA A 17 -26.87 5.56 13.12
C ALA A 17 -25.73 4.96 12.30
N SER A 18 -24.67 5.73 12.10
CA SER A 18 -23.43 5.30 11.47
C SER A 18 -22.26 6.02 12.11
N LEU A 19 -21.25 5.28 12.51
CA LEU A 19 -20.03 5.83 13.13
C LEU A 19 -18.98 6.12 12.05
N SER A 20 -18.32 7.26 12.16
CA SER A 20 -17.10 7.56 11.42
C SER A 20 -15.92 6.76 11.97
N ASP A 21 -14.84 6.62 11.20
CA ASP A 21 -13.62 5.95 11.67
C ASP A 21 -13.04 6.66 12.90
N ALA A 22 -13.11 7.98 12.99
CA ALA A 22 -12.67 8.74 14.16
C ALA A 22 -13.47 8.37 15.42
N GLU A 23 -14.79 8.14 15.30
CA GLU A 23 -15.62 7.64 16.39
C GLU A 23 -15.32 6.18 16.74
N LEU A 24 -15.00 5.34 15.72
CA LEU A 24 -14.63 3.94 15.94
C LEU A 24 -13.34 3.79 16.74
N TYR A 25 -12.36 4.67 16.56
CA TYR A 25 -11.10 4.65 17.31
C TYR A 25 -11.25 4.97 18.82
N GLN A 26 -12.43 5.39 19.27
CA GLN A 26 -12.74 5.50 20.71
C GLN A 26 -12.92 4.12 21.37
N ALA A 27 -13.17 3.06 20.59
CA ALA A 27 -13.46 1.72 21.09
C ALA A 27 -12.62 0.61 20.45
N PHE A 28 -11.96 0.86 19.32
CA PHE A 28 -11.20 -0.12 18.56
C PHE A 28 -9.78 0.36 18.30
N ASP A 29 -8.81 -0.53 18.42
CA ASP A 29 -7.38 -0.24 18.16
C ASP A 29 -7.07 -0.14 16.67
N ALA A 30 -7.83 -0.81 15.82
CA ALA A 30 -7.62 -0.82 14.38
C ALA A 30 -8.93 -0.77 13.59
N GLY A 31 -8.90 -0.10 12.45
CA GLY A 31 -10.00 -0.04 11.48
C GLY A 31 -9.54 -0.41 10.07
N TYR A 32 -10.45 -0.94 9.25
CA TYR A 32 -10.18 -1.15 7.82
C TYR A 32 -9.92 0.17 7.10
N ASP A 33 -9.16 0.11 6.01
CA ASP A 33 -8.78 1.27 5.20
C ASP A 33 -9.79 1.61 4.09
N TYR A 34 -11.08 1.50 4.38
CA TYR A 34 -12.14 1.78 3.42
C TYR A 34 -12.31 3.26 3.08
N ASP A 35 -11.83 4.15 3.90
CA ASP A 35 -11.89 5.60 3.67
C ASP A 35 -11.02 6.06 2.50
N VAL A 36 -9.89 5.38 2.24
CA VAL A 36 -8.99 5.67 1.11
C VAL A 36 -9.12 4.69 -0.05
N TYR A 37 -9.76 3.53 0.12
CA TYR A 37 -9.93 2.55 -0.94
C TYR A 37 -10.61 3.09 -2.21
N PRO A 38 -11.64 3.97 -2.15
CA PRO A 38 -12.20 4.59 -3.34
C PRO A 38 -11.18 5.42 -4.13
N TYR A 39 -10.27 6.12 -3.45
CA TYR A 39 -9.22 6.92 -4.09
C TYR A 39 -8.14 6.04 -4.75
N PHE A 40 -7.83 4.88 -4.18
CA PHE A 40 -7.02 3.88 -4.86
C PHE A 40 -7.65 3.48 -6.21
N ARG A 41 -8.96 3.21 -6.23
CA ARG A 41 -9.69 2.90 -7.45
C ARG A 41 -9.70 4.08 -8.43
N ASP A 42 -9.94 5.30 -7.92
CA ASP A 42 -9.94 6.52 -8.72
C ASP A 42 -8.58 6.78 -9.39
N TYR A 43 -7.49 6.53 -8.67
CA TYR A 43 -6.14 6.61 -9.24
C TYR A 43 -5.92 5.55 -10.33
N LEU A 44 -6.27 4.29 -10.09
CA LEU A 44 -6.12 3.23 -11.09
C LEU A 44 -6.85 3.54 -12.39
N GLU A 45 -8.04 4.11 -12.29
CA GLU A 45 -8.91 4.48 -13.40
C GLU A 45 -8.56 5.87 -14.01
N GLY A 46 -7.52 6.53 -13.51
CA GLY A 46 -7.04 7.82 -14.03
C GLY A 46 -7.93 9.01 -13.67
N ARG A 47 -8.86 8.88 -12.72
CA ARG A 47 -9.72 9.99 -12.27
C ARG A 47 -9.01 10.99 -11.37
N ILE A 48 -7.97 10.55 -10.68
CA ILE A 48 -7.10 11.40 -9.86
C ILE A 48 -5.63 11.12 -10.16
N SER A 49 -4.78 12.11 -9.90
CA SER A 49 -3.32 11.96 -10.02
C SER A 49 -2.72 11.20 -8.83
N LEU A 50 -1.46 10.76 -8.98
CA LEU A 50 -0.70 10.17 -7.87
C LEU A 50 -0.57 11.13 -6.68
N THR A 51 -0.35 12.42 -6.95
CA THR A 51 -0.29 13.45 -5.90
C THR A 51 -1.59 13.50 -5.11
N GLN A 52 -2.73 13.53 -5.80
CA GLN A 52 -4.04 13.55 -5.13
C GLN A 52 -4.30 12.27 -4.32
N TYR A 53 -3.82 11.11 -4.78
CA TYR A 53 -3.91 9.88 -4.03
C TYR A 53 -3.01 9.90 -2.77
N ALA A 54 -1.75 10.35 -2.92
CA ALA A 54 -0.83 10.51 -1.80
C ALA A 54 -1.37 11.49 -0.74
N ASP A 55 -1.95 12.62 -1.16
CA ASP A 55 -2.60 13.59 -0.28
C ASP A 55 -3.75 12.97 0.54
N ARG A 56 -4.47 11.97 -0.02
CA ARG A 56 -5.55 11.28 0.69
C ARG A 56 -5.01 10.33 1.77
N LEU A 57 -3.88 9.69 1.49
CA LEU A 57 -3.20 8.86 2.50
C LEU A 57 -2.61 9.73 3.61
N ASP A 58 -1.95 10.83 3.24
CA ASP A 58 -1.35 11.76 4.20
C ASP A 58 -2.40 12.43 5.09
N ALA A 59 -3.59 12.73 4.54
CA ALA A 59 -4.70 13.30 5.31
C ALA A 59 -5.14 12.43 6.50
N GLN A 60 -4.87 11.13 6.51
CA GLN A 60 -5.19 10.25 7.64
C GLN A 60 -4.39 10.62 8.89
N GLU A 61 -3.15 11.15 8.73
CA GLU A 61 -2.30 11.59 9.83
C GLU A 61 -2.89 12.81 10.59
N TRP A 62 -3.80 13.55 9.95
CA TRP A 62 -4.47 14.74 10.52
C TRP A 62 -5.91 14.48 10.96
N LEU A 63 -6.54 13.45 10.40
CA LEU A 63 -7.95 13.13 10.63
C LEU A 63 -8.17 12.22 11.83
N TYR A 64 -7.18 11.41 12.17
CA TYR A 64 -7.29 10.37 13.19
C TYR A 64 -6.39 10.69 14.40
N PRO A 65 -6.65 10.09 15.57
CA PRO A 65 -5.77 10.24 16.73
C PRO A 65 -4.37 9.65 16.45
N ASP A 66 -3.32 10.15 17.09
CA ASP A 66 -1.92 9.79 16.84
C ASP A 66 -1.64 8.28 16.90
N ASN A 67 -2.43 7.54 17.67
CA ASN A 67 -2.30 6.09 17.81
C ASN A 67 -3.23 5.29 16.89
N TYR A 68 -3.83 5.90 15.87
CA TYR A 68 -4.67 5.18 14.92
C TYR A 68 -3.91 4.08 14.17
N VAL A 69 -4.59 2.97 13.91
CA VAL A 69 -4.04 1.87 13.12
C VAL A 69 -5.02 1.49 12.01
N LYS A 70 -4.58 1.60 10.76
CA LYS A 70 -5.32 1.10 9.60
C LYS A 70 -4.92 -0.33 9.27
N LEU A 71 -5.89 -1.16 8.98
CA LEU A 71 -5.70 -2.46 8.34
C LEU A 71 -5.72 -2.24 6.83
N ARG A 72 -4.54 -2.14 6.23
CA ARG A 72 -4.31 -1.88 4.81
C ARG A 72 -4.53 -3.13 3.98
N PHE A 73 -5.18 -2.99 2.83
CA PHE A 73 -5.47 -4.11 1.93
C PHE A 73 -5.55 -3.67 0.47
N LEU A 74 -5.23 -4.56 -0.44
CA LEU A 74 -5.52 -4.42 -1.88
C LEU A 74 -6.81 -5.13 -2.26
N GLU A 75 -7.10 -6.23 -1.56
CA GLU A 75 -8.28 -7.06 -1.73
C GLU A 75 -8.77 -7.59 -0.36
N ASN A 76 -10.04 -7.94 -0.29
CA ASN A 76 -10.63 -8.64 0.84
C ASN A 76 -11.93 -9.33 0.40
N HIS A 77 -12.73 -9.86 1.35
CA HIS A 77 -14.01 -10.54 1.06
C HIS A 77 -15.07 -9.64 0.41
N ASP A 78 -14.97 -8.31 0.56
CA ASP A 78 -15.93 -7.34 -0.01
C ASP A 78 -15.42 -6.72 -1.32
N ARG A 79 -14.22 -7.02 -1.76
CA ARG A 79 -13.54 -6.33 -2.86
C ARG A 79 -13.03 -7.28 -3.92
N ALA A 80 -12.92 -6.76 -5.14
CA ALA A 80 -12.30 -7.49 -6.23
C ALA A 80 -10.86 -7.88 -5.90
N ARG A 81 -10.42 -9.02 -6.45
CA ARG A 81 -9.07 -9.53 -6.30
C ARG A 81 -8.03 -8.56 -6.85
N ALA A 82 -6.89 -8.42 -6.17
CA ALA A 82 -5.79 -7.57 -6.62
C ALA A 82 -5.28 -7.99 -7.99
N ALA A 83 -5.14 -9.29 -8.26
CA ALA A 83 -4.71 -9.80 -9.55
C ALA A 83 -5.72 -9.55 -10.69
N HIS A 84 -6.99 -9.28 -10.36
CA HIS A 84 -8.00 -8.88 -11.34
C HIS A 84 -7.90 -7.38 -11.68
N ILE A 85 -7.74 -6.53 -10.66
CA ILE A 85 -7.70 -5.07 -10.85
C ILE A 85 -6.31 -4.54 -11.23
N LEU A 86 -5.27 -5.32 -10.97
CA LEU A 86 -3.86 -5.04 -11.27
C LEU A 86 -3.29 -6.20 -12.11
N PRO A 87 -3.73 -6.37 -13.38
CA PRO A 87 -3.35 -7.52 -14.20
C PRO A 87 -1.87 -7.55 -14.57
N ASP A 88 -1.23 -6.38 -14.69
CA ASP A 88 0.22 -6.28 -14.90
C ASP A 88 0.97 -6.71 -13.64
N GLU A 89 1.94 -7.61 -13.80
CA GLU A 89 2.66 -8.20 -12.67
C GLU A 89 3.55 -7.18 -11.96
N LYS A 90 4.28 -6.33 -12.69
CA LYS A 90 5.15 -5.31 -12.11
C LYS A 90 4.34 -4.28 -11.32
N MET A 91 3.24 -3.82 -11.91
CA MET A 91 2.30 -2.94 -11.25
C MET A 91 1.78 -3.57 -9.95
N ARG A 92 1.32 -4.82 -9.99
CA ARG A 92 0.80 -5.54 -8.82
C ARG A 92 1.87 -5.73 -7.74
N ARG A 93 3.11 -6.06 -8.11
CA ARG A 93 4.24 -6.18 -7.18
C ARG A 93 4.56 -4.85 -6.48
N ASN A 94 4.55 -3.74 -7.22
CA ASN A 94 4.73 -2.40 -6.64
C ASN A 94 3.62 -2.07 -5.63
N TRP A 95 2.35 -2.29 -5.99
CA TRP A 95 1.23 -2.09 -5.08
C TRP A 95 1.29 -2.98 -3.85
N THR A 96 1.69 -4.24 -4.01
CA THR A 96 1.85 -5.17 -2.89
C THR A 96 3.01 -4.74 -1.98
N ALA A 97 4.16 -4.36 -2.53
CA ALA A 97 5.28 -3.85 -1.75
C ALA A 97 4.91 -2.54 -1.01
N PHE A 98 4.22 -1.61 -1.70
CA PHE A 98 3.71 -0.39 -1.09
C PHE A 98 2.70 -0.69 0.02
N LEU A 99 1.80 -1.66 -0.15
CA LEU A 99 0.87 -2.10 0.89
C LEU A 99 1.60 -2.46 2.20
N PHE A 100 2.66 -3.26 2.11
CA PHE A 100 3.47 -3.61 3.28
C PHE A 100 4.25 -2.43 3.85
N PHE A 101 4.64 -1.48 2.99
CA PHE A 101 5.43 -0.32 3.40
C PHE A 101 4.60 0.78 4.07
N GLN A 102 3.30 0.83 3.88
CA GLN A 102 2.41 1.81 4.50
C GLN A 102 2.39 1.67 6.04
N ARG A 103 2.14 2.78 6.73
CA ARG A 103 1.87 2.78 8.17
C ARG A 103 0.60 1.96 8.49
N GLY A 104 0.65 1.17 9.55
CA GLY A 104 -0.46 0.32 9.99
C GLY A 104 -0.21 -1.17 9.77
N LEU A 105 -1.27 -1.96 9.86
CA LEU A 105 -1.28 -3.39 9.65
C LEU A 105 -1.48 -3.75 8.18
N THR A 106 -0.96 -4.88 7.75
CA THR A 106 -1.15 -5.39 6.39
C THR A 106 -2.05 -6.60 6.40
N LEU A 107 -3.12 -6.56 5.61
CA LEU A 107 -3.98 -7.71 5.33
C LEU A 107 -3.56 -8.35 4.01
N VAL A 108 -3.18 -9.62 4.07
CA VAL A 108 -3.09 -10.49 2.90
C VAL A 108 -4.33 -11.37 2.89
N TYR A 109 -5.17 -11.22 1.88
CA TYR A 109 -6.39 -12.00 1.80
C TYR A 109 -6.13 -13.37 1.21
N ASN A 110 -6.81 -14.37 1.74
CA ASN A 110 -6.69 -15.77 1.35
C ASN A 110 -6.80 -15.98 -0.18
N GLY A 111 -5.76 -16.51 -0.82
CA GLY A 111 -5.63 -16.68 -2.27
C GLY A 111 -4.89 -15.53 -2.99
N GLN A 112 -4.55 -14.44 -2.31
CA GLN A 112 -3.73 -13.36 -2.85
C GLN A 112 -2.31 -13.86 -3.19
N GLU A 113 -1.76 -14.76 -2.38
CA GLU A 113 -0.47 -15.42 -2.61
C GLU A 113 -0.42 -16.27 -3.88
N ALA A 114 -1.59 -16.72 -4.35
CA ALA A 114 -1.73 -17.46 -5.61
C ALA A 114 -2.19 -16.59 -6.78
N ASP A 115 -2.22 -15.26 -6.63
CA ASP A 115 -2.73 -14.34 -7.64
C ASP A 115 -4.14 -14.72 -8.16
N CYS A 116 -5.04 -15.12 -7.27
CA CYS A 116 -6.41 -15.43 -7.64
C CYS A 116 -7.10 -14.20 -8.24
N THR A 117 -7.80 -14.39 -9.36
CA THR A 117 -8.54 -13.32 -10.05
C THR A 117 -10.04 -13.39 -9.84
N HIS A 118 -10.54 -14.54 -9.41
CA HIS A 118 -11.96 -14.76 -9.18
C HIS A 118 -12.45 -14.02 -7.94
N VAL A 119 -13.49 -13.20 -8.10
CA VAL A 119 -14.11 -12.46 -6.99
C VAL A 119 -14.88 -13.46 -6.13
N PRO A 120 -14.60 -13.57 -4.83
CA PRO A 120 -15.24 -14.58 -3.99
C PRO A 120 -16.73 -14.27 -3.78
N SER A 121 -17.57 -15.33 -3.80
CA SER A 121 -18.96 -15.23 -3.34
C SER A 121 -18.99 -15.09 -1.82
N LEU A 122 -19.87 -14.21 -1.33
CA LEU A 122 -20.11 -14.06 0.12
C LEU A 122 -21.18 -15.02 0.64
N PHE A 123 -21.98 -15.62 -0.26
CA PHE A 123 -23.19 -16.36 0.12
C PHE A 123 -23.17 -17.81 -0.32
N ASP A 124 -22.30 -18.18 -1.27
CA ASP A 124 -22.21 -19.53 -1.81
C ASP A 124 -20.87 -20.17 -1.46
N LYS A 125 -20.81 -21.51 -1.52
CA LYS A 125 -19.55 -22.23 -1.40
C LYS A 125 -18.69 -21.91 -2.62
N ASP A 126 -17.62 -21.17 -2.40
CA ASP A 126 -16.72 -20.68 -3.43
C ASP A 126 -15.26 -20.96 -3.05
N PRO A 127 -14.74 -22.16 -3.35
CA PRO A 127 -13.39 -22.56 -2.97
C PRO A 127 -12.35 -21.80 -3.78
N ILE A 128 -11.26 -21.44 -3.12
CA ILE A 128 -10.12 -20.78 -3.74
C ILE A 128 -9.44 -21.72 -4.73
N ASN A 129 -9.16 -21.21 -5.94
CA ASN A 129 -8.32 -21.90 -6.90
C ASN A 129 -6.83 -21.67 -6.58
N TRP A 130 -6.19 -22.64 -5.96
CA TRP A 130 -4.76 -22.62 -5.67
C TRP A 130 -3.87 -22.97 -6.87
N ASN A 131 -4.44 -23.46 -7.96
CA ASN A 131 -3.73 -23.90 -9.17
C ASN A 131 -3.74 -22.81 -10.26
N THR A 132 -3.37 -21.59 -9.91
CA THR A 132 -3.30 -20.47 -10.87
C THR A 132 -2.05 -20.49 -11.73
N GLY A 133 -1.05 -21.31 -11.38
CA GLY A 133 0.28 -21.31 -11.99
C GLY A 133 1.17 -20.17 -11.50
N ARG A 134 0.74 -19.42 -10.49
CA ARG A 134 1.46 -18.29 -9.88
C ARG A 134 1.64 -18.52 -8.38
N ASP A 135 2.77 -18.04 -7.85
CA ASP A 135 3.09 -18.12 -6.43
C ASP A 135 3.86 -16.87 -5.99
N GLN A 136 3.23 -16.06 -5.17
CA GLN A 136 3.80 -14.85 -4.58
C GLN A 136 4.28 -15.07 -3.13
N SER A 137 4.20 -16.29 -2.61
CA SER A 137 4.45 -16.60 -1.19
C SER A 137 5.84 -16.14 -0.72
N ALA A 138 6.88 -16.39 -1.52
CA ALA A 138 8.23 -15.95 -1.19
C ALA A 138 8.36 -14.43 -1.15
N PHE A 139 7.74 -13.73 -2.10
CA PHE A 139 7.73 -12.26 -2.15
C PHE A 139 7.00 -11.67 -0.93
N LEU A 140 5.81 -12.17 -0.62
CA LEU A 140 5.03 -11.76 0.55
C LEU A 140 5.79 -12.04 1.86
N ALA A 141 6.48 -13.18 1.96
CA ALA A 141 7.29 -13.52 3.14
C ALA A 141 8.47 -12.53 3.33
N HIS A 142 9.13 -12.12 2.24
CA HIS A 142 10.19 -11.10 2.31
C HIS A 142 9.64 -9.74 2.76
N LEU A 143 8.52 -9.30 2.21
CA LEU A 143 7.86 -8.06 2.62
C LEU A 143 7.40 -8.11 4.09
N ALA A 144 6.82 -9.23 4.52
CA ALA A 144 6.41 -9.43 5.90
C ALA A 144 7.61 -9.43 6.87
N LYS A 145 8.75 -9.99 6.46
CA LYS A 145 9.99 -9.90 7.23
C LYS A 145 10.49 -8.46 7.33
N LEU A 146 10.49 -7.72 6.23
CA LEU A 146 10.86 -6.30 6.20
C LEU A 146 9.98 -5.48 7.14
N LYS A 147 8.66 -5.69 7.10
CA LYS A 147 7.67 -4.98 7.93
C LYS A 147 7.87 -5.15 9.44
N ARG A 148 8.64 -6.15 9.88
CA ARG A 148 8.97 -6.36 11.31
C ARG A 148 10.05 -5.40 11.83
N ASP A 149 10.74 -4.64 10.97
CA ASP A 149 11.69 -3.64 11.45
C ASP A 149 10.91 -2.59 12.28
N PRO A 150 11.39 -2.27 13.51
CA PRO A 150 10.71 -1.32 14.40
C PRO A 150 10.49 0.07 13.77
N ILE A 151 11.26 0.44 12.75
CA ILE A 151 11.11 1.72 12.06
C ILE A 151 9.70 1.90 11.48
N PHE A 152 9.03 0.82 11.07
CA PHE A 152 7.66 0.88 10.53
C PHE A 152 6.59 1.18 11.58
N ALA A 153 6.88 0.91 12.83
CA ALA A 153 5.96 1.18 13.94
C ALA A 153 6.26 2.50 14.65
N GLU A 154 7.53 2.90 14.68
CA GLU A 154 8.01 3.95 15.57
C GLU A 154 8.60 5.16 14.82
N GLY A 155 8.89 5.02 13.52
CA GLY A 155 9.44 6.09 12.69
C GLY A 155 8.40 7.12 12.25
N SER A 156 8.85 8.35 12.01
CA SER A 156 8.06 9.32 11.26
C SER A 156 7.87 8.82 9.83
N TYR A 157 6.70 9.04 9.26
CA TYR A 157 6.34 8.54 7.93
C TYR A 157 5.95 9.68 7.00
N THR A 158 6.50 9.68 5.80
CA THR A 158 6.18 10.67 4.77
C THR A 158 5.96 10.03 3.41
N LEU A 159 5.09 10.62 2.61
CA LEU A 159 4.79 10.23 1.24
C LEU A 159 5.08 11.39 0.29
N THR A 160 5.65 11.08 -0.87
CA THR A 160 5.89 12.05 -1.94
C THR A 160 5.61 11.43 -3.29
N ALA A 161 4.71 12.03 -4.06
CA ALA A 161 4.51 11.68 -5.45
C ALA A 161 5.65 12.27 -6.30
N LEU A 162 6.42 11.41 -6.94
CA LEU A 162 7.47 11.78 -7.89
C LEU A 162 6.92 11.71 -9.34
N PRO A 163 7.63 12.27 -10.33
CA PRO A 163 7.29 12.08 -11.75
C PRO A 163 7.20 10.59 -12.13
N HIS A 164 6.51 10.31 -13.23
CA HIS A 164 6.33 8.96 -13.80
C HIS A 164 5.58 7.98 -12.89
N ASP A 165 4.60 8.48 -12.13
CA ASP A 165 3.78 7.68 -11.21
C ASP A 165 4.61 6.84 -10.22
N VAL A 166 5.74 7.39 -9.77
CA VAL A 166 6.57 6.81 -8.72
C VAL A 166 6.18 7.42 -7.38
N LEU A 167 5.81 6.58 -6.42
CA LEU A 167 5.55 6.98 -5.05
C LEU A 167 6.79 6.72 -4.21
N LEU A 168 7.33 7.77 -3.57
CA LEU A 168 8.37 7.69 -2.56
C LEU A 168 7.72 7.71 -1.18
N ALA A 169 7.98 6.67 -0.40
CA ALA A 169 7.58 6.57 1.00
C ALA A 169 8.82 6.46 1.87
N VAL A 170 8.90 7.22 2.96
CA VAL A 170 10.08 7.28 3.80
C VAL A 170 9.68 7.15 5.26
N TYR A 171 10.40 6.27 5.97
CA TYR A 171 10.43 6.23 7.44
C TYR A 171 11.77 6.76 7.94
N GLU A 172 11.72 7.57 9.00
CA GLU A 172 12.92 8.08 9.66
C GLU A 172 12.81 7.88 11.18
N LYS A 173 13.89 7.35 11.78
CA LYS A 173 14.02 7.18 13.22
C LYS A 173 15.47 7.10 13.63
N ASP A 174 15.86 7.91 14.62
CA ASP A 174 17.19 7.87 15.29
C ASP A 174 18.37 7.92 14.28
N GLY A 175 18.24 8.71 13.22
CA GLY A 175 19.24 8.85 12.15
C GLY A 175 19.24 7.72 11.12
N ARG A 176 18.40 6.71 11.26
CA ARG A 176 18.13 5.70 10.24
C ARG A 176 17.00 6.17 9.32
N ARG A 177 17.14 5.86 8.05
CA ARG A 177 16.13 6.14 7.03
C ARG A 177 15.83 4.87 6.23
N MET A 178 14.55 4.53 6.11
CA MET A 178 14.08 3.46 5.22
C MET A 178 13.21 4.09 4.15
N ALA A 179 13.64 3.96 2.88
CA ALA A 179 12.97 4.58 1.75
C ALA A 179 12.45 3.52 0.78
N GLY A 180 11.16 3.58 0.45
CA GLY A 180 10.52 2.76 -0.57
C GLY A 180 10.17 3.59 -1.79
N LEU A 181 10.54 3.10 -2.99
CA LEU A 181 10.17 3.69 -4.28
C LEU A 181 9.33 2.67 -5.04
N PHE A 182 8.11 3.08 -5.37
CA PHE A 182 7.10 2.22 -5.97
C PHE A 182 6.60 2.83 -7.27
N SER A 183 6.93 2.20 -8.41
CA SER A 183 6.36 2.56 -9.71
C SER A 183 4.94 2.00 -9.80
N LEU A 184 3.94 2.82 -9.44
CA LEU A 184 2.56 2.35 -9.29
C LEU A 184 1.87 2.02 -10.64
N ARG A 185 2.52 2.32 -11.76
CA ARG A 185 2.14 1.86 -13.11
C ARG A 185 3.01 0.71 -13.63
N GLY A 186 4.05 0.29 -12.87
CA GLY A 186 4.97 -0.77 -13.28
C GLY A 186 5.96 -0.34 -14.36
N GLU A 187 6.08 0.96 -14.62
CA GLU A 187 6.92 1.52 -15.67
C GLU A 187 8.34 1.80 -15.17
N SER A 188 9.30 1.79 -16.10
CA SER A 188 10.66 2.23 -15.80
C SER A 188 10.74 3.74 -15.74
N ALA A 189 11.50 4.25 -14.78
CA ALA A 189 11.66 5.69 -14.59
C ALA A 189 13.07 6.04 -14.08
N LEU A 190 13.52 7.27 -14.34
CA LEU A 190 14.66 7.89 -13.69
C LEU A 190 14.10 8.98 -12.77
N VAL A 191 14.36 8.85 -11.47
CA VAL A 191 13.83 9.78 -10.47
C VAL A 191 14.94 10.42 -9.67
N ARG A 192 14.70 11.64 -9.19
CA ARG A 192 15.57 12.28 -8.22
C ARG A 192 15.38 11.65 -6.85
N PHE A 193 16.45 11.15 -6.28
CA PHE A 193 16.49 10.58 -4.95
C PHE A 193 17.70 11.08 -4.18
N PRO A 194 17.53 12.03 -3.25
CA PRO A 194 18.64 12.67 -2.54
C PRO A 194 19.29 11.72 -1.53
N ALA A 195 20.34 11.04 -1.98
CA ALA A 195 21.20 10.20 -1.17
C ALA A 195 22.63 10.24 -1.74
N PRO A 196 23.67 9.89 -0.94
CA PRO A 196 25.05 9.84 -1.42
C PRO A 196 25.21 8.91 -2.62
N ASN A 197 26.13 9.27 -3.53
CA ASN A 197 26.49 8.38 -4.64
C ASN A 197 27.00 7.04 -4.11
N GLY A 198 26.55 5.94 -4.72
CA GLY A 198 26.96 4.61 -4.32
C GLY A 198 26.08 3.51 -4.86
N VAL A 199 26.46 2.27 -4.55
CA VAL A 199 25.68 1.08 -4.85
C VAL A 199 25.08 0.56 -3.54
N TYR A 200 23.78 0.58 -3.49
CA TYR A 200 22.98 0.12 -2.36
C TYR A 200 22.40 -1.27 -2.66
N ARG A 201 21.81 -1.91 -1.66
CA ARG A 201 21.07 -3.17 -1.85
C ARG A 201 19.59 -2.96 -1.63
N ASN A 202 18.79 -3.40 -2.59
CA ASN A 202 17.35 -3.47 -2.41
C ASN A 202 17.01 -4.45 -1.27
N CYS A 203 16.36 -3.96 -0.23
CA CYS A 203 15.99 -4.78 0.94
C CYS A 203 14.96 -5.87 0.62
N ILE A 204 14.29 -5.80 -0.54
CA ILE A 204 13.30 -6.80 -0.95
C ILE A 204 13.97 -8.06 -1.49
N ASP A 205 14.95 -7.93 -2.39
CA ASP A 205 15.52 -9.05 -3.16
C ASP A 205 17.05 -9.09 -3.15
N GLY A 206 17.71 -8.10 -2.53
CA GLY A 206 19.15 -7.99 -2.47
C GLY A 206 19.81 -7.49 -3.76
N SER A 207 19.04 -7.12 -4.78
CA SER A 207 19.58 -6.58 -6.04
C SER A 207 20.34 -5.27 -5.83
N PRO A 208 21.36 -4.97 -6.64
CA PRO A 208 22.10 -3.72 -6.56
C PRO A 208 21.24 -2.56 -7.09
N VAL A 209 21.27 -1.43 -6.40
CA VAL A 209 20.63 -0.18 -6.78
C VAL A 209 21.70 0.92 -6.77
N GLU A 210 21.98 1.49 -7.93
CA GLU A 210 22.95 2.56 -8.07
C GLU A 210 22.27 3.93 -7.90
N ILE A 211 22.89 4.78 -7.10
CA ILE A 211 22.54 6.19 -6.98
C ILE A 211 23.73 7.00 -7.45
N TYR A 212 23.51 7.83 -8.47
CA TYR A 212 24.53 8.72 -9.02
C TYR A 212 23.95 10.11 -9.28
N GLU A 213 24.62 11.16 -8.78
CA GLU A 213 24.16 12.56 -8.89
C GLU A 213 22.69 12.78 -8.44
N GLU A 214 22.33 12.16 -7.31
CA GLU A 214 20.96 12.16 -6.77
C GLU A 214 19.92 11.55 -7.74
N GLN A 215 20.33 10.73 -8.68
CA GLN A 215 19.43 10.03 -9.59
C GLN A 215 19.41 8.52 -9.31
N LEU A 216 18.25 7.94 -9.39
CA LEU A 216 18.01 6.51 -9.23
C LEU A 216 17.12 6.01 -10.37
N ALA A 217 17.57 4.95 -11.06
CA ALA A 217 16.80 4.28 -12.10
C ALA A 217 15.92 3.18 -11.50
N ILE A 218 14.63 3.22 -11.81
CA ILE A 218 13.63 2.21 -11.44
C ILE A 218 13.33 1.39 -12.68
N GLY A 219 13.48 0.06 -12.62
CA GLY A 219 13.19 -0.87 -13.72
C GLY A 219 11.73 -1.34 -13.78
N GLY A 220 10.82 -0.66 -13.07
CA GLY A 220 9.42 -1.07 -12.94
C GLY A 220 9.18 -2.06 -11.78
N GLU A 221 10.21 -2.46 -11.02
CA GLU A 221 10.10 -3.27 -9.81
C GLU A 221 10.20 -2.38 -8.56
N PRO A 222 9.60 -2.78 -7.42
CA PRO A 222 9.69 -2.00 -6.19
C PRO A 222 11.11 -2.00 -5.61
N ILE A 223 11.54 -0.86 -5.10
CA ILE A 223 12.85 -0.68 -4.46
C ILE A 223 12.63 -0.25 -3.01
N VAL A 224 13.32 -0.89 -2.08
CA VAL A 224 13.40 -0.46 -0.68
C VAL A 224 14.86 -0.38 -0.26
N LEU A 225 15.28 0.77 0.24
CA LEU A 225 16.63 1.05 0.69
C LEU A 225 16.67 1.37 2.18
N SER A 226 17.66 0.84 2.89
CA SER A 226 18.03 1.27 4.24
C SER A 226 19.27 2.19 4.14
N LEU A 227 19.15 3.40 4.65
CA LEU A 227 20.11 4.49 4.56
C LEU A 227 20.53 4.98 5.95
#